data_62a4bf1699b5f4ccf0b887ae5ff3e805
#
_entry.id   62a4bf1699b5f4ccf0b887ae5ff3e805
#
_cell.length_a   1.000
_cell.length_b   1.000
_cell.length_c   1.000
_cell.angle_alpha   90.00
_cell.angle_beta   90.00
_cell.angle_gamma   90.00
#
_symmetry.space_group_name_H-M   'P 1'
#
loop_
_entity.id
_entity.type
_entity.pdbx_description
1 polymer ?
#
loop_
_entity_poly.entity_id
_entity_poly.type
_entity_poly.pdbx_seq_one_letter_code
_entity_poly.pdbx_strand_id
1 'polypeptide(L)'
;VRAEVIPENPIMTLAATERIKVPESKREYLTIDEIKVLIDTECPREDVKRAYLFACYCGLRLSDVYALRWKDIVQDGEQYRMSTVMQKTTTPIYLPLSRHAVRWLPERNGAEDGLHVFAGLPAEPNINKVLAKWMATAGINKKITYHTSRHTFATMMLTLGADLYTTSKLLGHANVKTTQIYAKIVDSKKVEAVNLVDNVFG
;
A
#
# COMPACT_ATOMS: atom_id res chain seq x y z
N VAL A 1 15.38 31.33 0.32
CA VAL A 1 13.99 31.73 0.30
C VAL A 1 13.42 31.74 1.73
N ARG A 2 13.41 30.62 2.48
CA ARG A 2 12.89 30.60 3.87
C ARG A 2 13.72 31.43 4.87
N ALA A 3 15.01 31.62 4.62
CA ALA A 3 15.93 32.39 5.45
C ALA A 3 16.32 33.74 4.79
N GLU A 4 15.59 34.14 3.75
CA GLU A 4 15.88 35.35 2.95
C GLU A 4 17.31 35.42 2.39
N VAL A 5 18.01 34.28 2.34
CA VAL A 5 19.39 34.18 1.84
C VAL A 5 19.45 34.42 0.34
N ILE A 6 18.35 34.05 -0.38
CA ILE A 6 18.19 34.33 -1.80
C ILE A 6 16.78 34.88 -2.05
N PRO A 7 16.62 35.96 -2.87
CA PRO A 7 15.32 36.59 -3.12
C PRO A 7 14.33 35.65 -3.83
N GLU A 8 14.83 34.82 -4.72
CA GLU A 8 14.01 33.87 -5.49
C GLU A 8 14.69 32.49 -5.58
N ASN A 9 13.87 31.44 -5.72
CA ASN A 9 14.41 30.10 -5.95
C ASN A 9 14.93 30.00 -7.40
N PRO A 10 16.26 29.84 -7.64
CA PRO A 10 16.82 29.82 -8.99
C PRO A 10 16.28 28.67 -9.87
N ILE A 11 15.71 27.61 -9.29
CA ILE A 11 15.08 26.53 -10.06
C ILE A 11 13.81 27.02 -10.77
N MET A 12 13.15 28.06 -10.26
CA MET A 12 11.94 28.60 -10.87
C MET A 12 12.23 29.38 -12.16
N THR A 13 13.44 29.89 -12.34
CA THR A 13 13.86 30.63 -13.55
C THR A 13 14.33 29.72 -14.68
N LEU A 14 14.59 28.42 -14.38
CA LEU A 14 14.99 27.45 -15.38
C LEU A 14 13.82 27.08 -16.32
N ALA A 15 14.07 27.05 -17.61
CA ALA A 15 13.12 26.49 -18.58
C ALA A 15 12.83 25.01 -18.24
N ALA A 16 11.65 24.52 -18.63
CA ALA A 16 11.25 23.14 -18.32
C ALA A 16 12.23 22.09 -18.88
N THR A 17 12.94 22.42 -19.96
CA THR A 17 13.98 21.58 -20.59
C THR A 17 15.29 21.55 -19.83
N GLU A 18 15.56 22.56 -19.03
CA GLU A 18 16.81 22.71 -18.22
C GLU A 18 16.66 22.14 -16.82
N ARG A 19 15.43 21.86 -16.39
CA ARG A 19 15.17 21.25 -15.08
C ARG A 19 15.66 19.80 -15.08
N ILE A 20 16.37 19.43 -14.02
CA ILE A 20 16.81 18.03 -13.80
C ILE A 20 15.59 17.14 -13.87
N LYS A 21 15.53 16.27 -14.87
CA LYS A 21 14.50 15.23 -14.93
C LYS A 21 14.75 14.25 -13.78
N VAL A 22 13.80 14.19 -12.86
CA VAL A 22 13.84 13.15 -11.82
C VAL A 22 13.70 11.80 -12.53
N PRO A 23 14.69 10.89 -12.44
CA PRO A 23 14.59 9.59 -13.09
C PRO A 23 13.36 8.87 -12.57
N GLU A 24 12.61 8.22 -13.47
CA GLU A 24 11.51 7.35 -13.08
C GLU A 24 12.03 6.24 -12.19
N SER A 25 11.74 6.29 -10.91
CA SER A 25 12.08 5.20 -9.99
C SER A 25 11.16 4.02 -10.28
N LYS A 26 11.71 2.91 -10.79
CA LYS A 26 10.99 1.64 -10.88
C LYS A 26 10.67 1.18 -9.46
N ARG A 27 9.41 1.26 -9.09
CA ARG A 27 8.95 0.83 -7.76
C ARG A 27 8.60 -0.64 -7.82
N GLU A 28 9.26 -1.45 -6.98
CA GLU A 28 8.94 -2.86 -6.86
C GLU A 28 7.57 -3.04 -6.20
N TYR A 29 6.86 -4.07 -6.60
CA TYR A 29 5.61 -4.55 -6.02
C TYR A 29 5.48 -6.06 -6.24
N LEU A 30 4.64 -6.69 -5.45
CA LEU A 30 4.32 -8.11 -5.62
C LEU A 30 3.10 -8.25 -6.55
N THR A 31 3.18 -9.21 -7.46
CA THR A 31 2.02 -9.63 -8.26
C THR A 31 1.06 -10.46 -7.42
N ILE A 32 -0.16 -10.66 -7.91
CA ILE A 32 -1.16 -11.50 -7.24
C ILE A 32 -0.61 -12.92 -7.03
N ASP A 33 0.09 -13.47 -8.01
CA ASP A 33 0.64 -14.83 -7.93
C ASP A 33 1.81 -14.90 -6.94
N GLU A 34 2.67 -13.88 -6.87
CA GLU A 34 3.70 -13.79 -5.85
C GLU A 34 3.12 -13.69 -4.43
N ILE A 35 1.98 -12.99 -4.24
CA ILE A 35 1.29 -12.98 -2.95
C ILE A 35 0.78 -14.37 -2.59
N LYS A 36 0.21 -15.12 -3.53
CA LYS A 36 -0.24 -16.51 -3.30
C LYS A 36 0.94 -17.39 -2.86
N VAL A 37 2.07 -17.32 -3.56
CA VAL A 37 3.29 -18.05 -3.18
C VAL A 37 3.74 -17.68 -1.76
N LEU A 38 3.73 -16.39 -1.40
CA LEU A 38 4.10 -15.94 -0.06
C LEU A 38 3.16 -16.45 1.05
N ILE A 39 1.86 -16.54 0.77
CA ILE A 39 0.89 -17.08 1.72
C ILE A 39 1.27 -18.50 2.13
N ASP A 40 1.68 -19.32 1.17
CA ASP A 40 2.03 -20.74 1.36
C ASP A 40 3.48 -20.94 1.80
N THR A 41 4.33 -19.91 1.71
CA THR A 41 5.73 -19.96 2.14
C THR A 41 5.88 -19.68 3.63
N GLU A 42 6.69 -20.48 4.31
CA GLU A 42 7.05 -20.25 5.72
C GLU A 42 7.82 -18.94 5.88
N CYS A 43 7.40 -18.14 6.86
CA CYS A 43 8.07 -16.88 7.21
C CYS A 43 8.82 -17.03 8.54
N PRO A 44 10.03 -16.50 8.69
CA PRO A 44 10.79 -16.58 9.93
C PRO A 44 10.07 -15.95 11.16
N ARG A 45 9.07 -15.08 10.91
CA ARG A 45 8.26 -14.42 11.95
C ARG A 45 6.83 -14.30 11.49
N GLU A 46 5.93 -15.02 12.12
CA GLU A 46 4.49 -15.04 11.78
C GLU A 46 3.81 -13.69 12.01
N ASP A 47 4.19 -12.94 13.03
CA ASP A 47 3.68 -11.60 13.30
C ASP A 47 4.02 -10.61 12.16
N VAL A 48 5.23 -10.70 11.61
CA VAL A 48 5.65 -9.89 10.45
C VAL A 48 4.91 -10.34 9.18
N LYS A 49 4.73 -11.66 8.97
CA LYS A 49 3.93 -12.20 7.86
C LYS A 49 2.51 -11.64 7.88
N ARG A 50 1.83 -11.74 9.03
CA ARG A 50 0.47 -11.24 9.21
C ARG A 50 0.37 -9.74 8.93
N ALA A 51 1.23 -8.93 9.55
CA ALA A 51 1.23 -7.48 9.38
C ALA A 51 1.52 -7.06 7.93
N TYR A 52 2.45 -7.74 7.25
CA TYR A 52 2.81 -7.45 5.87
C TYR A 52 1.68 -7.81 4.89
N LEU A 53 1.11 -9.01 5.00
CA LEU A 53 0.00 -9.43 4.15
C LEU A 53 -1.26 -8.60 4.41
N PHE A 54 -1.56 -8.27 5.67
CA PHE A 54 -2.62 -7.32 5.99
C PHE A 54 -2.42 -6.00 5.23
N ALA A 55 -1.21 -5.44 5.29
CA ALA A 55 -0.89 -4.20 4.58
C ALA A 55 -0.97 -4.35 3.04
N CYS A 56 -0.68 -5.51 2.48
CA CYS A 56 -0.89 -5.80 1.06
C CYS A 56 -2.37 -5.77 0.65
N TYR A 57 -3.30 -6.04 1.58
CA TYR A 57 -4.74 -6.04 1.32
C TYR A 57 -5.47 -4.77 1.74
N CYS A 58 -4.82 -3.85 2.47
CA CYS A 58 -5.45 -2.61 2.92
C CYS A 58 -4.64 -1.33 2.59
N GLY A 59 -3.39 -1.48 2.14
CA GLY A 59 -2.56 -0.36 1.72
C GLY A 59 -2.03 0.54 2.84
N LEU A 60 -2.11 0.14 4.11
CA LEU A 60 -1.59 0.91 5.23
C LEU A 60 -0.07 1.07 5.18
N ARG A 61 0.42 2.20 5.69
CA ARG A 61 1.85 2.38 5.96
C ARG A 61 2.24 1.65 7.25
N LEU A 62 3.53 1.34 7.40
CA LEU A 62 4.02 0.70 8.62
C LEU A 62 3.70 1.51 9.89
N SER A 63 3.83 2.83 9.83
CA SER A 63 3.46 3.71 10.94
C SER A 63 1.99 3.59 11.34
N ASP A 64 1.11 3.40 10.36
CA ASP A 64 -0.32 3.23 10.60
C ASP A 64 -0.63 1.84 11.17
N VAL A 65 0.10 0.81 10.73
CA VAL A 65 -0.01 -0.56 11.27
C VAL A 65 0.47 -0.62 12.72
N TYR A 66 1.58 0.05 13.06
CA TYR A 66 2.03 0.16 14.46
C TYR A 66 1.00 0.85 15.36
N ALA A 67 0.33 1.88 14.84
CA ALA A 67 -0.63 2.68 15.60
C ALA A 67 -2.02 2.04 15.70
N LEU A 68 -2.33 1.07 14.82
CA LEU A 68 -3.67 0.48 14.70
C LEU A 68 -4.08 -0.22 16.01
N ARG A 69 -5.27 0.13 16.49
CA ARG A 69 -5.85 -0.42 17.73
C ARG A 69 -7.11 -1.21 17.44
N TRP A 70 -7.51 -2.08 18.34
CA TRP A 70 -8.70 -2.90 18.18
C TRP A 70 -9.99 -2.07 18.06
N LYS A 71 -10.07 -0.92 18.74
CA LYS A 71 -11.21 0.01 18.58
C LYS A 71 -11.37 0.58 17.16
N ASP A 72 -10.28 0.58 16.38
CA ASP A 72 -10.29 1.08 15.01
C ASP A 72 -10.86 0.06 14.01
N ILE A 73 -11.00 -1.22 14.44
CA ILE A 73 -11.57 -2.31 13.65
C ILE A 73 -12.99 -2.56 14.12
N VAL A 74 -13.95 -2.24 13.28
CA VAL A 74 -15.38 -2.40 13.59
C VAL A 74 -15.96 -3.46 12.68
N GLN A 75 -16.65 -4.40 13.27
CA GLN A 75 -17.47 -5.41 12.57
C GLN A 75 -18.91 -4.94 12.52
N ASP A 76 -19.50 -4.97 11.35
CA ASP A 76 -20.91 -4.64 11.09
C ASP A 76 -21.52 -5.78 10.26
N GLY A 77 -22.21 -6.69 10.94
CA GLY A 77 -22.64 -7.96 10.35
C GLY A 77 -21.46 -8.80 9.85
N GLU A 78 -21.47 -9.14 8.57
CA GLU A 78 -20.37 -9.87 7.93
C GLU A 78 -19.22 -8.95 7.42
N GLN A 79 -19.41 -7.64 7.47
CA GLN A 79 -18.44 -6.69 6.94
C GLN A 79 -17.57 -6.13 8.05
N TYR A 80 -16.28 -6.02 7.74
CA TYR A 80 -15.29 -5.35 8.59
C TYR A 80 -14.89 -4.03 7.95
N ARG A 81 -14.71 -3.04 8.80
CA ARG A 81 -14.20 -1.73 8.41
C ARG A 81 -13.14 -1.26 9.38
N MET A 82 -12.22 -0.49 8.87
CA MET A 82 -11.22 0.20 9.66
C MET A 82 -11.49 1.70 9.60
N SER A 83 -11.49 2.35 10.77
CA SER A 83 -11.63 3.79 10.91
C SER A 83 -10.52 4.32 11.80
N THR A 84 -9.51 4.95 11.21
CA THR A 84 -8.34 5.43 11.94
C THR A 84 -7.82 6.74 11.33
N VAL A 85 -6.86 7.37 12.01
CA VAL A 85 -6.19 8.57 11.52
C VAL A 85 -4.78 8.21 11.09
N MET A 86 -4.46 8.48 9.82
CA MET A 86 -3.14 8.18 9.28
C MET A 86 -2.05 8.99 9.96
N GLN A 87 -1.02 8.33 10.48
CA GLN A 87 0.04 8.96 11.28
C GLN A 87 0.84 10.02 10.51
N LYS A 88 1.09 9.79 9.21
CA LYS A 88 1.90 10.72 8.40
C LYS A 88 1.15 11.94 7.92
N THR A 89 -0.15 11.84 7.68
CA THR A 89 -0.93 12.90 7.01
C THR A 89 -2.02 13.47 7.90
N THR A 90 -2.20 12.93 9.12
CA THR A 90 -3.29 13.26 10.06
C THR A 90 -4.69 13.20 9.42
N THR A 91 -4.82 12.48 8.30
CA THR A 91 -6.06 12.35 7.56
C THR A 91 -6.87 11.18 8.11
N PRO A 92 -8.14 11.38 8.47
CA PRO A 92 -9.03 10.28 8.78
C PRO A 92 -9.18 9.38 7.55
N ILE A 93 -9.07 8.08 7.75
CA ILE A 93 -9.32 7.09 6.72
C ILE A 93 -10.43 6.15 7.17
N TYR A 94 -11.38 5.93 6.28
CA TYR A 94 -12.40 4.92 6.41
C TYR A 94 -12.17 3.88 5.31
N LEU A 95 -11.87 2.66 5.70
CA LEU A 95 -11.51 1.60 4.77
C LEU A 95 -12.33 0.34 5.04
N PRO A 96 -13.17 -0.10 4.10
CA PRO A 96 -13.74 -1.43 4.14
C PRO A 96 -12.64 -2.48 4.04
N LEU A 97 -12.67 -3.49 4.89
CA LEU A 97 -11.71 -4.57 4.87
C LEU A 97 -12.28 -5.76 4.07
N SER A 98 -11.52 -6.25 3.12
CA SER A 98 -11.85 -7.50 2.43
C SER A 98 -11.72 -8.69 3.38
N ARG A 99 -12.41 -9.81 3.08
CA ARG A 99 -12.25 -11.07 3.84
C ARG A 99 -10.78 -11.52 3.90
N HIS A 100 -10.01 -11.26 2.83
CA HIS A 100 -8.57 -11.55 2.81
C HIS A 100 -7.78 -10.67 3.77
N ALA A 101 -8.10 -9.38 3.88
CA ALA A 101 -7.48 -8.51 4.88
C ALA A 101 -7.80 -9.00 6.31
N VAL A 102 -9.06 -9.30 6.59
CA VAL A 102 -9.52 -9.78 7.90
C VAL A 102 -8.80 -11.07 8.32
N ARG A 103 -8.57 -12.00 7.39
CA ARG A 103 -7.84 -13.27 7.65
C ARG A 103 -6.44 -13.04 8.21
N TRP A 104 -5.81 -11.92 7.90
CA TRP A 104 -4.45 -11.59 8.35
C TRP A 104 -4.42 -10.76 9.63
N LEU A 105 -5.57 -10.37 10.17
CA LEU A 105 -5.62 -9.85 11.53
C LEU A 105 -5.21 -10.95 12.52
N PRO A 106 -4.47 -10.62 13.58
CA PRO A 106 -4.27 -11.55 14.68
C PRO A 106 -5.62 -11.83 15.37
N GLU A 107 -5.70 -12.95 16.09
CA GLU A 107 -6.87 -13.23 16.90
C GLU A 107 -6.95 -12.22 18.05
N ARG A 108 -8.14 -11.67 18.25
CA ARG A 108 -8.34 -10.65 19.29
C ARG A 108 -8.25 -11.23 20.72
N ASN A 109 -8.67 -12.48 20.93
CA ASN A 109 -8.60 -13.21 22.20
C ASN A 109 -9.03 -12.39 23.42
N GLY A 110 -10.09 -11.59 23.30
CA GLY A 110 -10.57 -10.73 24.40
C GLY A 110 -9.74 -9.47 24.64
N ALA A 111 -8.80 -9.12 23.76
CA ALA A 111 -8.01 -7.91 23.91
C ALA A 111 -8.90 -6.66 23.96
N GLU A 112 -8.54 -5.74 24.88
CA GLU A 112 -9.24 -4.48 25.05
C GLU A 112 -9.12 -3.58 23.81
N ASP A 113 -10.09 -2.72 23.61
CA ASP A 113 -10.19 -1.78 22.49
C ASP A 113 -8.96 -0.88 22.32
N GLY A 114 -8.32 -0.51 23.44
CA GLY A 114 -7.16 0.37 23.44
C GLY A 114 -5.84 -0.28 23.04
N LEU A 115 -5.78 -1.62 22.97
CA LEU A 115 -4.55 -2.35 22.66
C LEU A 115 -4.25 -2.33 21.17
N HIS A 116 -2.96 -2.40 20.82
CA HIS A 116 -2.52 -2.46 19.42
C HIS A 116 -2.88 -3.81 18.80
N VAL A 117 -3.38 -3.77 17.54
CA VAL A 117 -3.71 -4.97 16.77
C VAL A 117 -2.46 -5.80 16.47
N PHE A 118 -1.37 -5.15 16.08
CA PHE A 118 -0.09 -5.79 15.77
C PHE A 118 0.95 -5.46 16.86
N ALA A 119 0.69 -5.91 18.08
CA ALA A 119 1.61 -5.73 19.18
C ALA A 119 2.91 -6.53 18.98
N GLY A 120 4.04 -5.97 19.41
CA GLY A 120 5.33 -6.67 19.41
C GLY A 120 6.06 -6.73 18.07
N LEU A 121 5.57 -6.05 17.03
CA LEU A 121 6.31 -5.93 15.77
C LEU A 121 7.68 -5.26 15.99
N PRO A 122 8.76 -5.80 15.40
CA PRO A 122 10.08 -5.21 15.52
C PRO A 122 10.18 -3.89 14.74
N ALA A 123 11.24 -3.12 14.99
CA ALA A 123 11.54 -1.91 14.22
C ALA A 123 11.71 -2.22 12.71
N GLU A 124 11.40 -1.25 11.87
CA GLU A 124 11.36 -1.39 10.41
C GLU A 124 12.62 -2.05 9.79
N PRO A 125 13.87 -1.72 10.21
CA PRO A 125 15.06 -2.38 9.65
C PRO A 125 15.05 -3.90 9.89
N ASN A 126 14.53 -4.35 11.03
CA ASN A 126 14.44 -5.77 11.37
C ASN A 126 13.29 -6.44 10.62
N ILE A 127 12.15 -5.77 10.44
CA ILE A 127 11.08 -6.23 9.55
C ILE A 127 11.63 -6.45 8.14
N ASN A 128 12.36 -5.49 7.59
CA ASN A 128 12.90 -5.59 6.24
C ASN A 128 13.92 -6.74 6.10
N LYS A 129 14.68 -7.07 7.15
CA LYS A 129 15.54 -8.28 7.16
C LYS A 129 14.73 -9.58 7.13
N VAL A 130 13.62 -9.63 7.87
CA VAL A 130 12.70 -10.77 7.85
C VAL A 130 12.08 -10.93 6.46
N LEU A 131 11.58 -9.83 5.87
CA LEU A 131 11.00 -9.81 4.53
C LEU A 131 12.00 -10.31 3.48
N ALA A 132 13.26 -9.84 3.53
CA ALA A 132 14.30 -10.28 2.59
C ALA A 132 14.53 -11.80 2.66
N LYS A 133 14.58 -12.38 3.85
CA LYS A 133 14.71 -13.84 4.02
C LYS A 133 13.49 -14.57 3.49
N TRP A 134 12.29 -14.08 3.81
CA TRP A 134 11.03 -14.68 3.37
C TRP A 134 10.87 -14.66 1.84
N MET A 135 11.21 -13.52 1.19
CA MET A 135 11.24 -13.43 -0.28
C MET A 135 12.21 -14.44 -0.90
N ALA A 136 13.41 -14.58 -0.31
CA ALA A 136 14.41 -15.55 -0.79
C ALA A 136 13.88 -17.00 -0.68
N THR A 137 13.24 -17.35 0.44
CA THR A 137 12.61 -18.68 0.63
C THR A 137 11.50 -18.93 -0.39
N ALA A 138 10.73 -17.88 -0.73
CA ALA A 138 9.67 -17.95 -1.73
C ALA A 138 10.16 -17.92 -3.18
N GLY A 139 11.47 -17.79 -3.43
CA GLY A 139 12.03 -17.67 -4.78
C GLY A 139 11.73 -16.34 -5.48
N ILE A 140 11.33 -15.30 -4.73
CA ILE A 140 10.99 -13.98 -5.26
C ILE A 140 12.25 -13.11 -5.30
N ASN A 141 12.78 -12.89 -6.48
CA ASN A 141 13.97 -12.06 -6.70
C ASN A 141 13.61 -10.58 -6.90
N LYS A 142 13.06 -9.95 -5.86
CA LYS A 142 12.71 -8.53 -5.83
C LYS A 142 13.20 -7.90 -4.52
N LYS A 143 13.62 -6.63 -4.57
CA LYS A 143 13.95 -5.88 -3.35
C LYS A 143 12.69 -5.39 -2.66
N ILE A 144 12.15 -6.23 -1.81
CA ILE A 144 10.92 -5.98 -1.07
C ILE A 144 11.23 -5.37 0.30
N THR A 145 10.56 -4.28 0.62
CA THR A 145 10.55 -3.63 1.94
C THR A 145 9.12 -3.58 2.45
N TYR A 146 8.91 -3.18 3.71
CA TYR A 146 7.54 -3.06 4.21
C TYR A 146 6.70 -2.08 3.38
N HIS A 147 7.30 -0.98 2.91
CA HIS A 147 6.60 -0.01 2.08
C HIS A 147 6.11 -0.58 0.73
N THR A 148 6.73 -1.65 0.27
CA THR A 148 6.32 -2.37 -0.95
C THR A 148 4.90 -2.94 -0.83
N SER A 149 4.42 -3.28 0.39
CA SER A 149 3.03 -3.74 0.60
C SER A 149 2.00 -2.74 0.08
N ARG A 150 2.26 -1.45 0.29
CA ARG A 150 1.37 -0.39 -0.19
C ARG A 150 1.42 -0.20 -1.70
N HIS A 151 2.58 -0.38 -2.34
CA HIS A 151 2.70 -0.43 -3.80
C HIS A 151 1.97 -1.64 -4.37
N THR A 152 2.10 -2.78 -3.71
CA THR A 152 1.40 -4.03 -4.02
C THR A 152 -0.12 -3.84 -3.95
N PHE A 153 -0.65 -3.23 -2.89
CA PHE A 153 -2.08 -2.93 -2.78
C PHE A 153 -2.56 -2.04 -3.94
N ALA A 154 -1.86 -0.93 -4.19
CA ALA A 154 -2.23 0.00 -5.25
C ALA A 154 -2.26 -0.68 -6.63
N THR A 155 -1.22 -1.45 -6.95
CA THR A 155 -1.10 -2.19 -8.20
C THR A 155 -2.19 -3.26 -8.32
N MET A 156 -2.44 -4.02 -7.25
CA MET A 156 -3.47 -5.04 -7.20
C MET A 156 -4.86 -4.44 -7.44
N MET A 157 -5.22 -3.33 -6.79
CA MET A 157 -6.51 -2.66 -6.99
C MET A 157 -6.72 -2.25 -8.45
N LEU A 158 -5.71 -1.61 -9.06
CA LEU A 158 -5.77 -1.21 -10.46
C LEU A 158 -5.84 -2.42 -11.40
N THR A 159 -5.09 -3.48 -11.13
CA THR A 159 -5.12 -4.73 -11.92
C THR A 159 -6.50 -5.39 -11.86
N LEU A 160 -7.15 -5.36 -10.69
CA LEU A 160 -8.48 -5.92 -10.49
C LEU A 160 -9.63 -5.02 -11.00
N GLY A 161 -9.35 -3.84 -11.54
CA GLY A 161 -10.33 -2.99 -12.19
C GLY A 161 -10.78 -1.77 -11.41
N ALA A 162 -10.29 -1.54 -10.20
CA ALA A 162 -10.54 -0.29 -9.52
C ALA A 162 -9.95 0.89 -10.31
N ASP A 163 -10.66 2.01 -10.36
CA ASP A 163 -10.15 3.22 -10.98
C ASP A 163 -9.08 3.92 -10.12
N LEU A 164 -8.33 4.83 -10.75
CA LEU A 164 -7.22 5.52 -10.12
C LEU A 164 -7.67 6.41 -8.95
N TYR A 165 -8.84 7.05 -9.06
CA TYR A 165 -9.38 7.92 -8.03
C TYR A 165 -9.77 7.11 -6.79
N THR A 166 -10.54 6.05 -6.97
CA THR A 166 -10.93 5.13 -5.89
C THR A 166 -9.69 4.55 -5.19
N THR A 167 -8.71 4.06 -5.98
CA THR A 167 -7.44 3.54 -5.43
C THR A 167 -6.70 4.62 -4.62
N SER A 168 -6.68 5.87 -5.10
CA SER A 168 -6.08 7.01 -4.40
C SER A 168 -6.77 7.27 -3.05
N LYS A 169 -8.09 7.19 -3.00
CA LYS A 169 -8.88 7.37 -1.77
C LYS A 169 -8.63 6.23 -0.78
N LEU A 170 -8.63 4.98 -1.23
CA LEU A 170 -8.30 3.83 -0.39
C LEU A 170 -6.90 3.94 0.22
N LEU A 171 -5.96 4.51 -0.51
CA LEU A 171 -4.61 4.80 -0.02
C LEU A 171 -4.54 6.04 0.90
N GLY A 172 -5.60 6.84 1.01
CA GLY A 172 -5.58 8.10 1.75
C GLY A 172 -4.59 9.12 1.17
N HIS A 173 -4.44 9.17 -0.14
CA HIS A 173 -3.66 10.21 -0.79
C HIS A 173 -4.46 11.50 -0.90
N ALA A 174 -3.89 12.59 -0.40
CA ALA A 174 -4.50 13.92 -0.54
C ALA A 174 -4.56 14.39 -2.02
N ASN A 175 -3.62 13.91 -2.85
CA ASN A 175 -3.54 14.25 -4.27
C ASN A 175 -3.44 12.99 -5.12
N VAL A 176 -4.34 12.84 -6.08
CA VAL A 176 -4.39 11.73 -7.04
C VAL A 176 -3.08 11.59 -7.83
N LYS A 177 -2.37 12.69 -8.08
CA LYS A 177 -1.04 12.67 -8.72
C LYS A 177 -0.06 11.70 -8.04
N THR A 178 -0.18 11.51 -6.72
CA THR A 178 0.64 10.54 -5.98
C THR A 178 0.39 9.10 -6.42
N THR A 179 -0.81 8.82 -6.91
CA THR A 179 -1.22 7.49 -7.41
C THR A 179 -0.88 7.31 -8.90
N GLN A 180 -0.62 8.41 -9.64
CA GLN A 180 -0.28 8.36 -11.08
C GLN A 180 1.02 7.59 -11.38
N ILE A 181 1.88 7.37 -10.38
CA ILE A 181 3.06 6.50 -10.55
C ILE A 181 2.69 5.08 -10.97
N TYR A 182 1.44 4.67 -10.73
CA TYR A 182 0.89 3.38 -11.15
C TYR A 182 0.16 3.46 -12.51
N ALA A 183 0.17 4.62 -13.17
CA ALA A 183 -0.55 4.87 -14.43
C ALA A 183 -0.16 3.89 -15.55
N LYS A 184 1.10 3.42 -15.58
CA LYS A 184 1.55 2.41 -16.55
C LYS A 184 0.75 1.10 -16.50
N ILE A 185 0.22 0.76 -15.31
CA ILE A 185 -0.64 -0.43 -15.14
C ILE A 185 -2.03 -0.16 -15.70
N VAL A 186 -2.51 1.08 -15.56
CA VAL A 186 -3.78 1.53 -16.15
C VAL A 186 -3.71 1.61 -17.66
N ASP A 187 -2.53 1.96 -18.21
CA ASP A 187 -2.34 2.04 -19.66
C ASP A 187 -2.55 0.71 -20.38
N SER A 188 -2.20 -0.42 -19.75
CA SER A 188 -2.51 -1.75 -20.30
C SER A 188 -4.03 -1.99 -20.42
N LYS A 189 -4.83 -1.37 -19.55
CA LYS A 189 -6.31 -1.46 -19.58
C LYS A 189 -6.97 -0.52 -20.56
N LYS A 190 -6.26 0.44 -21.15
CA LYS A 190 -6.83 1.31 -22.18
C LYS A 190 -7.28 0.51 -23.38
N VAL A 191 -6.50 -0.48 -23.79
CA VAL A 191 -6.84 -1.40 -24.89
C VAL A 191 -8.09 -2.21 -24.54
N GLU A 192 -8.16 -2.76 -23.33
CA GLU A 192 -9.34 -3.49 -22.85
C GLU A 192 -10.58 -2.58 -22.84
N ALA A 193 -10.44 -1.34 -22.35
CA ALA A 193 -11.54 -0.39 -22.27
C ALA A 193 -12.06 0.01 -23.66
N VAL A 194 -11.17 0.19 -24.65
CA VAL A 194 -11.58 0.47 -26.04
C VAL A 194 -12.32 -0.73 -26.64
N ASN A 195 -11.84 -1.95 -26.38
CA ASN A 195 -12.46 -3.17 -26.88
C ASN A 195 -13.87 -3.42 -26.27
N LEU A 196 -14.22 -2.78 -25.12
CA LEU A 196 -15.59 -2.84 -24.61
C LEU A 196 -16.62 -2.23 -25.58
N VAL A 197 -16.20 -1.26 -26.39
CA VAL A 197 -17.07 -0.66 -27.42
C VAL A 197 -17.41 -1.68 -28.50
N ASP A 198 -16.42 -2.48 -28.92
CA ASP A 198 -16.60 -3.52 -29.94
C ASP A 198 -17.57 -4.61 -29.48
N ASN A 199 -17.59 -4.92 -28.18
CA ASN A 199 -18.53 -5.89 -27.59
C ASN A 199 -19.99 -5.41 -27.59
N VAL A 200 -20.24 -4.11 -27.76
CA VAL A 200 -21.59 -3.51 -27.76
C VAL A 200 -22.10 -3.29 -29.20
N PHE A 201 -21.20 -3.01 -30.13
CA PHE A 201 -21.54 -2.62 -31.49
C PHE A 201 -21.07 -3.62 -32.58
N GLY A 202 -20.39 -4.70 -32.16
CA GLY A 202 -19.89 -5.78 -33.05
C GLY A 202 -20.91 -6.86 -33.38
#